data_70b7d73ca23947795cd00bd9eec3f293
#
_entry.id   70b7d73ca23947795cd00bd9eec3f293
#
_cell.length_a   1.000
_cell.length_b   1.000
_cell.length_c   1.000
_cell.angle_alpha   90.00
_cell.angle_beta   90.00
_cell.angle_gamma   90.00
#
_symmetry.space_group_name_H-M   'P 1'
#
loop_
_entity.id
_entity.type
_entity.pdbx_description
1 polymer ?
#
loop_
_entity_poly.entity_id
_entity_poly.type
_entity_poly.pdbx_seq_one_letter_code
_entity_poly.pdbx_strand_id
1 'polypeptide(L)'
;MIDIHTHVIPCVDDGSPNIETSISMIKHEIDIGVTEIYCTPHHIHKRYEKSVEEIKENFRLLKEAVEKENLPIKLYLGQEICYTHREDILGMLKEGKLLTLNNTNRVLLEFSFHREPEDLLDIIYNFGVNGYEVIIAHVERYEWMTYDIVRELRLEGAKIQINSNSYIGLTSWKEKSFTRKLLKDDLVDYVASDTHSFRPSTLDKSFKKIKNPDLFNYVR
;
A
#
# COMPACT_ATOMS: atom_id res chain seq x y z
N MET A 1 14.03 -0.30 -7.72
CA MET A 1 13.11 0.09 -6.63
C MET A 1 12.02 -0.95 -6.50
N ILE A 2 11.46 -1.11 -5.29
CA ILE A 2 10.28 -1.94 -5.02
C ILE A 2 9.10 -1.01 -4.73
N ASP A 3 7.95 -1.26 -5.34
CA ASP A 3 6.70 -0.57 -4.99
C ASP A 3 5.80 -1.50 -4.19
N ILE A 4 5.55 -1.17 -2.93
CA ILE A 4 4.81 -2.04 -2.00
C ILE A 4 3.30 -1.78 -1.99
N HIS A 5 2.80 -0.81 -2.76
CA HIS A 5 1.40 -0.41 -2.75
C HIS A 5 0.93 0.01 -4.14
N THR A 6 0.23 -0.89 -4.84
CA THR A 6 -0.24 -0.66 -6.21
C THR A 6 -1.58 -1.33 -6.49
N HIS A 7 -2.41 -0.71 -7.34
CA HIS A 7 -3.72 -1.21 -7.76
C HIS A 7 -3.70 -1.63 -9.24
N VAL A 8 -2.78 -2.53 -9.57
CA VAL A 8 -2.56 -2.98 -10.95
C VAL A 8 -3.30 -4.26 -11.33
N ILE A 9 -3.95 -4.97 -10.37
CA ILE A 9 -4.75 -6.17 -10.69
C ILE A 9 -6.02 -5.72 -11.41
N PRO A 10 -6.33 -6.30 -12.60
CA PRO A 10 -7.49 -5.86 -13.35
C PRO A 10 -8.82 -6.29 -12.71
N CYS A 11 -9.85 -5.46 -12.79
CA CYS A 11 -11.25 -5.78 -12.47
C CYS A 11 -11.55 -6.16 -11.01
N VAL A 12 -10.68 -5.82 -10.05
CA VAL A 12 -10.89 -6.17 -8.64
C VAL A 12 -11.29 -4.98 -7.77
N ASP A 13 -10.82 -3.78 -8.11
CA ASP A 13 -11.09 -2.51 -7.42
C ASP A 13 -11.15 -1.32 -8.41
N ASP A 14 -10.88 -0.09 -7.96
CA ASP A 14 -10.83 1.12 -8.79
C ASP A 14 -9.46 1.40 -9.43
N GLY A 15 -8.53 0.47 -9.31
CA GLY A 15 -7.19 0.62 -9.89
C GLY A 15 -7.19 0.42 -11.40
N SER A 16 -7.14 -0.82 -11.86
CA SER A 16 -7.11 -1.15 -13.29
C SER A 16 -8.44 -1.75 -13.77
N PRO A 17 -9.08 -1.18 -14.81
CA PRO A 17 -10.34 -1.68 -15.34
C PRO A 17 -10.19 -2.93 -16.24
N ASN A 18 -9.01 -3.22 -16.75
CA ASN A 18 -8.75 -4.34 -17.67
C ASN A 18 -7.26 -4.66 -17.76
N ILE A 19 -6.94 -5.79 -18.40
CA ILE A 19 -5.57 -6.29 -18.52
C ILE A 19 -4.64 -5.35 -19.30
N GLU A 20 -5.15 -4.70 -20.34
CA GLU A 20 -4.38 -3.78 -21.19
C GLU A 20 -3.93 -2.56 -20.39
N THR A 21 -4.82 -2.03 -19.55
CA THR A 21 -4.50 -0.93 -18.63
C THR A 21 -3.49 -1.37 -17.57
N SER A 22 -3.67 -2.58 -17.00
CA SER A 22 -2.70 -3.15 -16.05
C SER A 22 -1.30 -3.23 -16.65
N ILE A 23 -1.17 -3.76 -17.86
CA ILE A 23 0.10 -3.84 -18.58
C ILE A 23 0.70 -2.46 -18.84
N SER A 24 -0.13 -1.47 -19.22
CA SER A 24 0.33 -0.09 -19.40
C SER A 24 0.88 0.51 -18.10
N MET A 25 0.19 0.29 -16.98
CA MET A 25 0.64 0.73 -15.64
C MET A 25 1.98 0.07 -15.27
N ILE A 26 2.09 -1.25 -15.48
CA ILE A 26 3.33 -2.01 -15.19
C ILE A 26 4.49 -1.54 -16.08
N LYS A 27 4.27 -1.27 -17.37
CA LYS A 27 5.29 -0.70 -18.24
C LYS A 27 5.79 0.64 -17.73
N HIS A 28 4.89 1.50 -17.26
CA HIS A 28 5.27 2.76 -16.64
C HIS A 28 6.14 2.54 -15.38
N GLU A 29 5.80 1.59 -14.51
CA GLU A 29 6.63 1.25 -13.36
C GLU A 29 8.04 0.80 -13.77
N ILE A 30 8.15 -0.05 -14.80
CA ILE A 30 9.45 -0.49 -15.35
C ILE A 30 10.24 0.71 -15.89
N ASP A 31 9.60 1.59 -16.67
CA ASP A 31 10.24 2.76 -17.30
C ASP A 31 10.82 3.73 -16.26
N ILE A 32 10.21 3.82 -15.07
CA ILE A 32 10.72 4.64 -13.96
C ILE A 32 11.69 3.90 -13.04
N GLY A 33 12.02 2.64 -13.34
CA GLY A 33 13.05 1.86 -12.65
C GLY A 33 12.55 1.00 -11.48
N VAL A 34 11.26 0.70 -11.42
CA VAL A 34 10.70 -0.29 -10.49
C VAL A 34 10.98 -1.70 -11.04
N THR A 35 11.41 -2.60 -10.18
CA THR A 35 11.77 -3.98 -10.52
C THR A 35 10.87 -5.02 -9.87
N GLU A 36 10.19 -4.64 -8.79
CA GLU A 36 9.27 -5.50 -8.04
C GLU A 36 8.05 -4.69 -7.62
N ILE A 37 6.86 -5.26 -7.76
CA ILE A 37 5.58 -4.64 -7.40
C ILE A 37 4.80 -5.56 -6.44
N TYR A 38 4.27 -4.99 -5.39
CA TYR A 38 3.22 -5.61 -4.57
C TYR A 38 1.87 -5.11 -5.08
N CYS A 39 1.09 -6.04 -5.63
CA CYS A 39 -0.27 -5.80 -6.09
C CYS A 39 -1.20 -5.89 -4.88
N THR A 40 -1.72 -4.77 -4.44
CA THR A 40 -2.48 -4.61 -3.19
C THR A 40 -3.88 -4.05 -3.46
N PRO A 41 -4.77 -4.83 -4.13
CA PRO A 41 -6.12 -4.36 -4.38
C PRO A 41 -6.85 -4.08 -3.07
N HIS A 42 -7.79 -3.17 -3.10
CA HIS A 42 -8.61 -2.82 -1.95
C HIS A 42 -9.45 -3.99 -1.42
N HIS A 43 -9.56 -4.08 -0.08
CA HIS A 43 -10.69 -4.62 0.62
C HIS A 43 -11.38 -3.49 1.37
N ILE A 44 -12.57 -3.09 0.93
CA ILE A 44 -13.41 -2.06 1.57
C ILE A 44 -14.80 -2.62 1.77
N HIS A 45 -15.23 -2.75 3.04
CA HIS A 45 -16.55 -3.26 3.43
C HIS A 45 -17.70 -2.65 2.60
N LYS A 46 -18.51 -3.50 1.98
CA LYS A 46 -19.64 -3.15 1.10
C LYS A 46 -19.28 -2.36 -0.17
N ARG A 47 -18.00 -2.28 -0.52
CA ARG A 47 -17.58 -1.59 -1.74
C ARG A 47 -16.67 -2.44 -2.62
N TYR A 48 -15.57 -2.95 -2.07
CA TYR A 48 -14.61 -3.83 -2.74
C TYR A 48 -14.39 -5.06 -1.87
N GLU A 49 -15.23 -6.09 -2.09
CA GLU A 49 -15.27 -7.34 -1.30
C GLU A 49 -15.02 -8.56 -2.21
N LYS A 50 -14.07 -8.44 -3.14
CA LYS A 50 -13.66 -9.58 -3.94
C LYS A 50 -13.10 -10.66 -3.04
N SER A 51 -13.52 -11.92 -3.28
CA SER A 51 -12.93 -13.05 -2.57
C SER A 51 -11.45 -13.22 -2.90
N VAL A 52 -10.71 -13.83 -1.99
CA VAL A 52 -9.28 -14.13 -2.21
C VAL A 52 -9.08 -14.98 -3.47
N GLU A 53 -10.02 -15.87 -3.78
CA GLU A 53 -10.02 -16.71 -4.98
C GLU A 53 -10.16 -15.87 -6.26
N GLU A 54 -11.09 -14.89 -6.27
CA GLU A 54 -11.25 -13.96 -7.39
C GLU A 54 -10.01 -13.09 -7.58
N ILE A 55 -9.43 -12.57 -6.49
CA ILE A 55 -8.20 -11.78 -6.54
C ILE A 55 -7.03 -12.60 -7.07
N LYS A 56 -6.85 -13.83 -6.58
CA LYS A 56 -5.80 -14.77 -7.05
C LYS A 56 -5.96 -15.12 -8.52
N GLU A 57 -7.18 -15.31 -8.99
CA GLU A 57 -7.43 -15.61 -10.40
C GLU A 57 -7.09 -14.42 -11.31
N ASN A 58 -7.51 -13.20 -10.96
CA ASN A 58 -7.16 -12.01 -11.73
C ASN A 58 -5.63 -11.71 -11.66
N PHE A 59 -5.00 -11.98 -10.52
CA PHE A 59 -3.54 -11.88 -10.40
C PHE A 59 -2.81 -12.92 -11.27
N ARG A 60 -3.33 -14.15 -11.38
CA ARG A 60 -2.79 -15.19 -12.27
C ARG A 60 -2.85 -14.74 -13.72
N LEU A 61 -3.99 -14.21 -14.16
CA LEU A 61 -4.17 -13.67 -15.52
C LEU A 61 -3.21 -12.50 -15.80
N LEU A 62 -3.01 -11.62 -14.81
CA LEU A 62 -2.04 -10.53 -14.92
C LEU A 62 -0.61 -11.05 -15.08
N LYS A 63 -0.21 -12.05 -14.28
CA LYS A 63 1.12 -12.67 -14.40
C LYS A 63 1.35 -13.30 -15.77
N GLU A 64 0.38 -14.02 -16.30
CA GLU A 64 0.46 -14.61 -17.64
C GLU A 64 0.63 -13.52 -18.72
N ALA A 65 -0.07 -12.40 -18.59
CA ALA A 65 0.09 -11.28 -19.53
C ALA A 65 1.48 -10.63 -19.44
N VAL A 66 2.01 -10.46 -18.23
CA VAL A 66 3.37 -9.94 -17.99
C VAL A 66 4.43 -10.88 -18.58
N GLU A 67 4.29 -12.20 -18.38
CA GLU A 67 5.17 -13.22 -18.95
C GLU A 67 5.10 -13.24 -20.48
N LYS A 68 3.91 -13.20 -21.05
CA LYS A 68 3.69 -13.16 -22.51
C LYS A 68 4.38 -11.97 -23.19
N GLU A 69 4.41 -10.82 -22.51
CA GLU A 69 5.08 -9.60 -23.00
C GLU A 69 6.56 -9.54 -22.61
N ASN A 70 7.10 -10.55 -21.92
CA ASN A 70 8.47 -10.62 -21.42
C ASN A 70 8.88 -9.37 -20.61
N LEU A 71 7.98 -8.84 -19.77
CA LEU A 71 8.26 -7.66 -18.96
C LEU A 71 9.19 -8.00 -17.79
N PRO A 72 10.32 -7.27 -17.59
CA PRO A 72 11.34 -7.61 -16.59
C PRO A 72 10.95 -7.12 -15.18
N ILE A 73 9.83 -7.58 -14.66
CA ILE A 73 9.30 -7.19 -13.34
C ILE A 73 8.81 -8.39 -12.56
N LYS A 74 8.96 -8.35 -11.24
CA LYS A 74 8.37 -9.36 -10.35
C LYS A 74 7.10 -8.82 -9.70
N LEU A 75 6.08 -9.67 -9.68
CA LEU A 75 4.80 -9.35 -9.06
C LEU A 75 4.59 -10.21 -7.82
N TYR A 76 4.21 -9.55 -6.72
CA TYR A 76 3.81 -10.17 -5.47
C TYR A 76 2.36 -9.81 -5.16
N LEU A 77 1.63 -10.73 -4.56
CA LEU A 77 0.25 -10.52 -4.19
C LEU A 77 0.14 -10.06 -2.73
N GLY A 78 -0.70 -9.09 -2.48
CA GLY A 78 -1.10 -8.61 -1.16
C GLY A 78 -2.51 -8.03 -1.23
N GLN A 79 -2.87 -7.27 -0.22
CA GLN A 79 -4.14 -6.54 -0.17
C GLN A 79 -3.99 -5.29 0.68
N GLU A 80 -4.60 -4.19 0.26
CA GLU A 80 -4.83 -3.02 1.10
C GLU A 80 -6.18 -3.17 1.79
N ILE A 81 -6.17 -3.26 3.12
CA ILE A 81 -7.35 -3.57 3.92
C ILE A 81 -7.81 -2.30 4.63
N CYS A 82 -8.99 -1.81 4.27
CA CYS A 82 -9.62 -0.69 4.96
C CYS A 82 -10.24 -1.19 6.28
N TYR A 83 -9.61 -0.84 7.38
CA TYR A 83 -10.04 -1.27 8.71
C TYR A 83 -11.41 -0.70 9.08
N THR A 84 -12.25 -1.57 9.62
CA THR A 84 -13.56 -1.21 10.17
C THR A 84 -13.94 -2.13 11.32
N HIS A 85 -14.59 -1.60 12.36
CA HIS A 85 -15.19 -2.40 13.44
C HIS A 85 -16.41 -3.24 13.02
N ARG A 86 -16.83 -3.15 11.76
CA ARG A 86 -17.95 -3.93 11.21
C ARG A 86 -17.55 -5.32 10.74
N GLU A 87 -16.23 -5.59 10.66
CA GLU A 87 -15.66 -6.86 10.24
C GLU A 87 -14.60 -7.32 11.23
N ASP A 88 -14.52 -8.62 11.45
CA ASP A 88 -13.42 -9.23 12.20
C ASP A 88 -12.21 -9.44 11.27
N ILE A 89 -11.47 -8.36 11.02
CA ILE A 89 -10.32 -8.38 10.11
C ILE A 89 -9.26 -9.40 10.55
N LEU A 90 -8.99 -9.52 11.85
CA LEU A 90 -8.03 -10.51 12.36
C LEU A 90 -8.51 -11.95 12.16
N GLY A 91 -9.79 -12.21 12.39
CA GLY A 91 -10.39 -13.52 12.10
C GLY A 91 -10.35 -13.83 10.59
N MET A 92 -10.69 -12.86 9.74
CA MET A 92 -10.64 -13.01 8.29
C MET A 92 -9.22 -13.29 7.76
N LEU A 93 -8.19 -12.65 8.32
CA LEU A 93 -6.79 -12.94 8.00
C LEU A 93 -6.39 -14.36 8.40
N LYS A 94 -6.76 -14.81 9.60
CA LYS A 94 -6.48 -16.18 10.09
C LYS A 94 -7.19 -17.26 9.27
N GLU A 95 -8.38 -16.96 8.79
CA GLU A 95 -9.17 -17.86 7.91
C GLU A 95 -8.73 -17.80 6.44
N GLY A 96 -7.78 -16.93 6.08
CA GLY A 96 -7.32 -16.75 4.71
C GLY A 96 -8.34 -16.06 3.79
N LYS A 97 -9.32 -15.36 4.36
CA LYS A 97 -10.31 -14.53 3.64
C LYS A 97 -9.78 -13.15 3.26
N LEU A 98 -8.64 -12.75 3.82
CA LEU A 98 -7.88 -11.55 3.47
C LEU A 98 -6.42 -11.93 3.25
N LEU A 99 -5.69 -11.11 2.50
CA LEU A 99 -4.31 -11.37 2.12
C LEU A 99 -3.33 -10.48 2.91
N THR A 100 -2.28 -11.11 3.40
CA THR A 100 -1.08 -10.40 3.84
C THR A 100 -0.16 -10.09 2.65
N LEU A 101 0.84 -9.24 2.81
CA LEU A 101 1.79 -8.94 1.76
C LEU A 101 2.67 -10.18 1.45
N ASN A 102 2.44 -10.79 0.30
CA ASN A 102 3.16 -11.97 -0.20
C ASN A 102 3.23 -13.14 0.80
N ASN A 103 2.13 -13.44 1.48
CA ASN A 103 2.01 -14.48 2.52
C ASN A 103 3.04 -14.32 3.68
N THR A 104 3.53 -13.13 3.94
CA THR A 104 4.31 -12.81 5.14
C THR A 104 3.35 -12.51 6.31
N ASN A 105 3.89 -12.08 7.45
CA ASN A 105 3.08 -11.57 8.56
C ASN A 105 2.73 -10.07 8.43
N ARG A 106 3.03 -9.42 7.31
CA ARG A 106 2.83 -7.99 7.10
C ARG A 106 1.48 -7.70 6.48
N VAL A 107 0.77 -6.74 7.05
CA VAL A 107 -0.57 -6.32 6.63
C VAL A 107 -0.54 -4.83 6.28
N LEU A 108 -1.02 -4.47 5.10
CA LEU A 108 -1.19 -3.07 4.70
C LEU A 108 -2.60 -2.64 5.11
N LEU A 109 -2.69 -1.76 6.11
CA LEU A 109 -3.96 -1.23 6.61
C LEU A 109 -4.19 0.21 6.16
N GLU A 110 -5.39 0.46 5.66
CA GLU A 110 -5.96 1.78 5.44
C GLU A 110 -7.01 2.08 6.52
N PHE A 111 -7.16 3.35 6.87
CA PHE A 111 -8.20 3.84 7.78
C PHE A 111 -9.11 4.87 7.09
N SER A 112 -10.22 5.25 7.74
CA SER A 112 -11.07 6.34 7.25
C SER A 112 -10.26 7.65 7.14
N PHE A 113 -10.35 8.34 6.00
CA PHE A 113 -9.64 9.61 5.80
C PHE A 113 -10.10 10.72 6.73
N HIS A 114 -11.38 10.70 7.15
CA HIS A 114 -12.01 11.81 7.85
C HIS A 114 -12.22 11.56 9.35
N ARG A 115 -12.07 10.31 9.81
CA ARG A 115 -12.35 9.97 11.21
C ARG A 115 -11.28 9.05 11.77
N GLU A 116 -10.64 9.49 12.84
CA GLU A 116 -9.74 8.67 13.65
C GLU A 116 -10.52 7.54 14.33
N PRO A 117 -10.03 6.29 14.31
CA PRO A 117 -10.53 5.23 15.18
C PRO A 117 -10.30 5.60 16.65
N GLU A 118 -11.33 5.40 17.50
CA GLU A 118 -11.23 5.73 18.94
C GLU A 118 -10.19 4.86 19.69
N ASP A 119 -9.91 3.67 19.15
CA ASP A 119 -9.01 2.66 19.71
C ASP A 119 -7.81 2.39 18.79
N LEU A 120 -7.30 3.41 18.08
CA LEU A 120 -6.26 3.26 17.05
C LEU A 120 -5.02 2.49 17.55
N LEU A 121 -4.50 2.80 18.73
CA LEU A 121 -3.34 2.12 19.29
C LEU A 121 -3.65 0.68 19.69
N ASP A 122 -4.85 0.44 20.25
CA ASP A 122 -5.30 -0.92 20.60
C ASP A 122 -5.45 -1.80 19.34
N ILE A 123 -5.87 -1.23 18.20
CA ILE A 123 -5.89 -1.93 16.92
C ILE A 123 -4.48 -2.42 16.57
N ILE A 124 -3.48 -1.54 16.58
CA ILE A 124 -2.10 -1.89 16.24
C ILE A 124 -1.55 -2.95 17.21
N TYR A 125 -1.74 -2.74 18.51
CA TYR A 125 -1.37 -3.70 19.55
C TYR A 125 -1.99 -5.07 19.30
N ASN A 126 -3.30 -5.12 19.00
CA ASN A 126 -4.02 -6.37 18.75
C ASN A 126 -3.49 -7.12 17.51
N PHE A 127 -3.11 -6.41 16.44
CA PHE A 127 -2.44 -7.04 15.31
C PHE A 127 -1.07 -7.62 15.73
N GLY A 128 -0.29 -6.86 16.48
CA GLY A 128 1.03 -7.26 16.97
C GLY A 128 0.99 -8.53 17.83
N VAL A 129 0.09 -8.61 18.83
CA VAL A 129 -0.05 -9.81 19.67
C VAL A 129 -0.58 -11.03 18.92
N ASN A 130 -1.24 -10.82 17.77
CA ASN A 130 -1.64 -11.90 16.86
C ASN A 130 -0.56 -12.24 15.81
N GLY A 131 0.66 -11.67 15.93
CA GLY A 131 1.81 -11.99 15.11
C GLY A 131 1.90 -11.23 13.79
N TYR A 132 1.05 -10.21 13.56
CA TYR A 132 1.08 -9.38 12.36
C TYR A 132 1.86 -8.09 12.58
N GLU A 133 2.66 -7.69 11.59
CA GLU A 133 3.27 -6.36 11.50
C GLU A 133 2.38 -5.47 10.62
N VAL A 134 1.86 -4.40 11.19
CA VAL A 134 1.00 -3.46 10.46
C VAL A 134 1.84 -2.42 9.73
N ILE A 135 1.59 -2.25 8.44
CA ILE A 135 2.03 -1.10 7.64
C ILE A 135 0.81 -0.20 7.44
N ILE A 136 0.87 1.02 7.94
CA ILE A 136 -0.22 2.00 7.76
C ILE A 136 0.00 2.70 6.42
N ALA A 137 -0.98 2.54 5.52
CA ALA A 137 -0.94 3.10 4.18
C ALA A 137 -1.07 4.63 4.22
N HIS A 138 -0.32 5.32 3.37
CA HIS A 138 -0.42 6.75 3.02
C HIS A 138 -0.88 7.67 4.18
N VAL A 139 -0.15 7.63 5.31
CA VAL A 139 -0.54 8.31 6.57
C VAL A 139 -0.82 9.81 6.39
N GLU A 140 -0.23 10.45 5.40
CA GLU A 140 -0.43 11.87 5.10
C GLU A 140 -1.82 12.21 4.55
N ARG A 141 -2.60 11.20 4.11
CA ARG A 141 -3.94 11.40 3.54
C ARG A 141 -5.03 11.50 4.61
N TYR A 142 -4.75 11.06 5.84
CA TYR A 142 -5.73 11.14 6.92
C TYR A 142 -5.80 12.56 7.50
N GLU A 143 -6.99 13.17 7.51
CA GLU A 143 -7.20 14.54 7.99
C GLU A 143 -6.89 14.70 9.48
N TRP A 144 -7.07 13.62 10.23
CA TRP A 144 -6.86 13.53 11.68
C TRP A 144 -5.42 13.16 12.07
N MET A 145 -4.61 12.65 11.13
CA MET A 145 -3.26 12.21 11.43
C MET A 145 -2.35 13.39 11.82
N THR A 146 -1.77 13.29 12.97
CA THR A 146 -0.80 14.26 13.48
C THR A 146 0.59 13.65 13.59
N TYR A 147 1.59 14.50 13.77
CA TYR A 147 2.97 14.08 13.99
C TYR A 147 3.10 13.22 15.28
N ASP A 148 2.40 13.58 16.34
CA ASP A 148 2.46 12.86 17.61
C ASP A 148 1.78 11.48 17.49
N ILE A 149 0.64 11.38 16.81
CA ILE A 149 -0.01 10.10 16.50
C ILE A 149 0.94 9.17 15.72
N VAL A 150 1.65 9.68 14.71
CA VAL A 150 2.63 8.85 13.97
C VAL A 150 3.72 8.32 14.88
N ARG A 151 4.22 9.13 15.83
CA ARG A 151 5.21 8.67 16.80
C ARG A 151 4.66 7.59 17.73
N GLU A 152 3.44 7.75 18.23
CA GLU A 152 2.78 6.76 19.08
C GLU A 152 2.56 5.43 18.33
N LEU A 153 2.07 5.49 17.09
CA LEU A 153 1.91 4.32 16.23
C LEU A 153 3.22 3.56 16.02
N ARG A 154 4.33 4.28 15.82
CA ARG A 154 5.66 3.65 15.69
C ARG A 154 6.15 3.03 16.99
N LEU A 155 5.86 3.64 18.13
CA LEU A 155 6.18 3.07 19.45
C LEU A 155 5.39 1.78 19.70
N GLU A 156 4.15 1.69 19.18
CA GLU A 156 3.32 0.48 19.21
C GLU A 156 3.74 -0.58 18.18
N GLY A 157 4.72 -0.28 17.32
CA GLY A 157 5.31 -1.22 16.37
C GLY A 157 4.78 -1.12 14.93
N ALA A 158 3.89 -0.15 14.65
CA ALA A 158 3.44 0.07 13.27
C ALA A 158 4.56 0.61 12.38
N LYS A 159 4.53 0.23 11.10
CA LYS A 159 5.33 0.78 10.02
C LYS A 159 4.55 1.85 9.28
N ILE A 160 5.23 2.87 8.82
CA ILE A 160 4.64 4.06 8.22
C ILE A 160 4.97 4.11 6.73
N GLN A 161 3.92 4.11 5.89
CA GLN A 161 4.05 4.32 4.46
C GLN A 161 3.48 5.69 4.07
N ILE A 162 4.18 6.38 3.18
CA ILE A 162 3.74 7.63 2.54
C ILE A 162 3.71 7.46 1.02
N ASN A 163 2.87 8.26 0.35
CA ASN A 163 2.78 8.26 -1.11
C ASN A 163 3.83 9.18 -1.76
N SER A 164 4.46 8.68 -2.82
CA SER A 164 5.42 9.44 -3.62
C SER A 164 4.83 10.74 -4.21
N ASN A 165 3.58 10.68 -4.66
CA ASN A 165 2.85 11.83 -5.21
C ASN A 165 2.68 12.96 -4.18
N SER A 166 2.39 12.63 -2.92
CA SER A 166 2.28 13.59 -1.82
C SER A 166 3.62 14.25 -1.53
N TYR A 167 4.69 13.45 -1.43
CA TYR A 167 6.03 13.95 -1.15
C TYR A 167 6.54 14.94 -2.20
N ILE A 168 6.33 14.67 -3.50
CA ILE A 168 6.74 15.59 -4.57
C ILE A 168 5.80 16.77 -4.74
N GLY A 169 4.61 16.74 -4.16
CA GLY A 169 3.63 17.83 -4.12
C GLY A 169 2.69 17.88 -5.31
N LEU A 170 2.28 16.72 -5.81
CA LEU A 170 1.22 16.58 -6.81
C LEU A 170 -0.20 16.50 -6.19
N THR A 171 -0.29 16.43 -4.88
CA THR A 171 -1.53 16.41 -4.12
C THR A 171 -1.76 17.78 -3.45
N SER A 172 -1.73 17.86 -2.12
CA SER A 172 -1.88 19.10 -1.38
C SER A 172 -0.57 19.60 -0.76
N TRP A 173 -0.49 20.91 -0.49
CA TRP A 173 0.64 21.48 0.26
C TRP A 173 0.74 20.90 1.69
N LYS A 174 -0.41 20.61 2.32
CA LYS A 174 -0.49 19.99 3.66
C LYS A 174 0.19 18.62 3.66
N GLU A 175 -0.20 17.73 2.75
CA GLU A 175 0.39 16.39 2.61
C GLU A 175 1.88 16.45 2.32
N LYS A 176 2.29 17.31 1.37
CA LYS A 176 3.71 17.52 1.05
C LYS A 176 4.53 17.99 2.25
N SER A 177 4.01 18.95 3.01
CA SER A 177 4.69 19.47 4.20
C SER A 177 4.80 18.39 5.28
N PHE A 178 3.73 17.62 5.47
CA PHE A 178 3.67 16.55 6.46
C PHE A 178 4.64 15.41 6.12
N THR A 179 4.60 14.89 4.88
CA THR A 179 5.53 13.82 4.45
C THR A 179 7.00 14.23 4.60
N ARG A 180 7.34 15.49 4.29
CA ARG A 180 8.72 16.00 4.45
C ARG A 180 9.14 16.09 5.90
N LYS A 181 8.23 16.48 6.79
CA LYS A 181 8.49 16.51 8.23
C LYS A 181 8.74 15.10 8.77
N LEU A 182 7.89 14.13 8.41
CA LEU A 182 8.05 12.75 8.82
C LEU A 182 9.39 12.16 8.34
N LEU A 183 9.74 12.39 7.08
CA LEU A 183 11.02 11.92 6.51
C LEU A 183 12.24 12.54 7.19
N LYS A 184 12.18 13.83 7.53
CA LYS A 184 13.28 14.52 8.21
C LYS A 184 13.58 13.91 9.58
N ASP A 185 12.57 13.40 10.26
CA ASP A 185 12.66 12.88 11.62
C ASP A 185 12.66 11.31 11.64
N ASP A 186 12.98 10.66 10.50
CA ASP A 186 13.08 9.21 10.31
C ASP A 186 11.83 8.44 10.76
N LEU A 187 10.66 9.04 10.57
CA LEU A 187 9.37 8.44 10.95
C LEU A 187 8.68 7.67 9.80
N VAL A 188 9.32 7.56 8.64
CA VAL A 188 8.80 6.83 7.47
C VAL A 188 9.58 5.54 7.28
N ASP A 189 8.88 4.44 7.06
CA ASP A 189 9.47 3.14 6.76
C ASP A 189 9.41 2.82 5.26
N TYR A 190 8.38 3.30 4.53
CA TYR A 190 8.19 3.03 3.11
C TYR A 190 7.69 4.25 2.34
N VAL A 191 8.18 4.37 1.12
CA VAL A 191 7.62 5.27 0.09
C VAL A 191 7.07 4.40 -1.02
N ALA A 192 5.78 4.52 -1.30
CA ALA A 192 5.09 3.75 -2.32
C ALA A 192 4.33 4.66 -3.29
N SER A 193 3.82 4.12 -4.39
CA SER A 193 3.10 4.93 -5.38
C SER A 193 1.62 5.09 -5.09
N ASP A 194 0.97 4.03 -4.61
CA ASP A 194 -0.48 3.90 -4.57
C ASP A 194 -1.06 4.18 -5.98
N THR A 195 -0.42 3.54 -7.01
CA THR A 195 -0.74 3.82 -8.41
C THR A 195 -2.09 3.23 -8.81
N HIS A 196 -2.87 4.04 -9.53
CA HIS A 196 -4.14 3.69 -10.15
C HIS A 196 -4.09 4.09 -11.63
N SER A 197 -5.01 3.60 -12.45
CA SER A 197 -5.06 3.94 -13.88
C SER A 197 -5.13 5.46 -14.16
N PHE A 198 -5.78 6.21 -13.26
CA PHE A 198 -5.92 7.67 -13.32
C PHE A 198 -4.84 8.43 -12.52
N ARG A 199 -3.96 7.72 -11.82
CA ARG A 199 -2.90 8.31 -10.97
C ARG A 199 -1.60 7.52 -11.13
N PRO A 200 -0.77 7.85 -12.13
CA PRO A 200 0.48 7.14 -12.39
C PRO A 200 1.50 7.35 -11.27
N SER A 201 2.36 6.37 -11.09
CA SER A 201 3.46 6.39 -10.14
C SER A 201 4.48 7.49 -10.45
N THR A 202 5.07 8.03 -9.38
CA THR A 202 6.15 9.02 -9.43
C THR A 202 7.31 8.64 -8.50
N LEU A 203 7.50 7.34 -8.27
CA LEU A 203 8.55 6.84 -7.39
C LEU A 203 9.94 7.32 -7.80
N ASP A 204 10.24 7.37 -9.09
CA ASP A 204 11.54 7.86 -9.59
C ASP A 204 11.84 9.30 -9.17
N LYS A 205 10.81 10.17 -9.15
CA LYS A 205 10.95 11.57 -8.75
C LYS A 205 11.21 11.70 -7.24
N SER A 206 10.59 10.84 -6.46
CA SER A 206 10.80 10.76 -5.02
C SER A 206 12.17 10.15 -4.72
N PHE A 207 12.52 9.06 -5.37
CA PHE A 207 13.81 8.39 -5.22
C PHE A 207 15.01 9.33 -5.49
N LYS A 208 14.92 10.16 -6.53
CA LYS A 208 15.96 11.16 -6.85
C LYS A 208 16.13 12.24 -5.75
N LYS A 209 15.11 12.49 -4.93
CA LYS A 209 15.11 13.55 -3.91
C LYS A 209 15.35 13.02 -2.50
N ILE A 210 14.91 11.81 -2.20
CA ILE A 210 15.07 11.17 -0.90
C ILE A 210 16.44 10.48 -0.89
N LYS A 211 17.27 10.81 0.09
CA LYS A 211 18.64 10.30 0.18
C LYS A 211 18.73 8.88 0.79
N ASN A 212 17.63 8.38 1.35
CA ASN A 212 17.58 7.04 1.95
C ASN A 212 16.94 6.05 0.95
N PRO A 213 17.74 5.20 0.27
CA PRO A 213 17.22 4.24 -0.70
C PRO A 213 16.43 3.09 -0.06
N ASP A 214 16.61 2.83 1.25
CA ASP A 214 15.95 1.72 1.95
C ASP A 214 14.45 1.90 2.02
N LEU A 215 13.96 3.15 1.97
CA LEU A 215 12.54 3.48 1.91
C LEU A 215 11.81 3.00 0.63
N PHE A 216 12.58 2.59 -0.38
CA PHE A 216 12.10 2.04 -1.67
C PHE A 216 12.45 0.56 -1.83
N ASN A 217 12.78 -0.10 -0.75
CA ASN A 217 13.10 -1.50 -0.69
C ASN A 217 12.23 -2.17 0.39
N TYR A 218 11.73 -3.35 0.07
CA TYR A 218 10.98 -4.15 1.02
C TYR A 218 11.90 -5.22 1.58
N VAL A 219 12.22 -5.13 2.87
CA VAL A 219 13.02 -6.16 3.54
C VAL A 219 12.13 -7.39 3.71
N ARG A 220 12.50 -8.48 3.05
CA ARG A 220 11.81 -9.78 3.09
C ARG A 220 12.04 -10.49 4.43
#